data_5f08ab23b3cd0cde7c2e50065eeadcbf
#
_entry.id   5f08ab23b3cd0cde7c2e50065eeadcbf
#
_cell.length_a   1.000
_cell.length_b   1.000
_cell.length_c   1.000
_cell.angle_alpha   90.00
_cell.angle_beta   90.00
_cell.angle_gamma   90.00
#
_symmetry.space_group_name_H-M   'P 1'
#
loop_
_entity.id
_entity.type
_entity.pdbx_description
1 polymer ?
#
loop_
_entity_poly.entity_id
_entity_poly.type
_entity_poly.pdbx_seq_one_letter_code
_entity_poly.pdbx_strand_id
1 'polypeptide(L)'
;MDCESSIHILFQLTAGLESWIYPICCMLKLDAMLLQIETKRLAPDVTVLEMSGKIALGRESQRIETVVQDLLRQNEKKIIFDISRVDHMDSTGIGVMAYCFGTLNRCGGEFRLAGACGKVLHLLQITHLDKVLPLSASVAEACRSLGVKSAG
;
A
#
# COMPACT_ATOMS: atom_id res chain seq x y z
N MET A 1 -18.92 -0.84 5.63
CA MET A 1 -19.55 -1.24 4.36
C MET A 1 -18.51 -2.00 3.56
N ASP A 2 -18.62 -3.28 3.59
CA ASP A 2 -17.57 -4.16 3.08
C ASP A 2 -17.80 -4.44 1.61
N CYS A 3 -16.87 -4.01 0.76
CA CYS A 3 -16.87 -4.39 -0.66
C CYS A 3 -16.85 -5.92 -0.83
N GLU A 4 -16.35 -6.66 0.14
CA GLU A 4 -16.34 -8.12 0.16
C GLU A 4 -17.73 -8.73 0.27
N SER A 5 -18.62 -8.16 1.08
CA SER A 5 -19.99 -8.68 1.19
C SER A 5 -20.80 -8.47 -0.07
N SER A 6 -20.58 -7.38 -0.80
CA SER A 6 -21.23 -7.15 -2.10
C SER A 6 -20.74 -8.12 -3.17
N ILE A 7 -19.47 -8.46 -3.18
CA ILE A 7 -18.88 -9.44 -4.09
C ILE A 7 -19.39 -10.85 -3.78
N HIS A 8 -19.51 -11.20 -2.50
CA HIS A 8 -20.05 -12.50 -2.06
C HIS A 8 -21.52 -12.68 -2.44
N ILE A 9 -22.32 -11.66 -2.28
CA ILE A 9 -23.74 -11.67 -2.66
C ILE A 9 -23.89 -11.79 -4.18
N LEU A 10 -23.10 -11.05 -4.95
CA LEU A 10 -23.05 -11.17 -6.42
C LEU A 10 -22.59 -12.56 -6.87
N PHE A 11 -21.63 -13.15 -6.19
CA PHE A 11 -21.14 -14.50 -6.48
C PHE A 11 -22.22 -15.57 -6.19
N GLN A 12 -23.00 -15.44 -5.12
CA GLN A 12 -24.10 -16.35 -4.81
C GLN A 12 -25.28 -16.20 -5.77
N LEU A 13 -25.58 -14.99 -6.23
CA LEU A 13 -26.65 -14.73 -7.19
C LEU A 13 -26.30 -15.21 -8.59
N THR A 14 -25.03 -15.35 -8.92
CA THR A 14 -24.54 -15.75 -10.23
C THR A 14 -24.09 -17.21 -10.32
N ALA A 15 -24.29 -18.00 -9.28
CA ALA A 15 -23.88 -19.42 -9.21
C ALA A 15 -24.55 -20.33 -10.28
N GLY A 16 -25.54 -19.83 -11.03
CA GLY A 16 -26.17 -20.53 -12.13
C GLY A 16 -25.75 -20.05 -13.55
N LEU A 17 -24.81 -19.07 -13.63
CA LEU A 17 -24.43 -18.43 -14.89
C LEU A 17 -22.92 -18.50 -15.16
N GLU A 18 -22.28 -19.60 -14.78
CA GLU A 18 -20.83 -19.78 -14.84
C GLU A 18 -20.20 -19.50 -16.21
N SER A 19 -20.91 -19.79 -17.31
CA SER A 19 -20.40 -19.57 -18.67
C SER A 19 -20.36 -18.10 -19.10
N TRP A 20 -21.13 -17.23 -18.43
CA TRP A 20 -21.20 -15.80 -18.74
C TRP A 20 -20.28 -14.94 -17.86
N ILE A 21 -19.87 -15.47 -16.72
CA ILE A 21 -19.08 -14.75 -15.71
C ILE A 21 -17.58 -14.81 -16.03
N TYR A 22 -17.13 -15.79 -16.79
CA TYR A 22 -15.70 -15.93 -17.16
C TYR A 22 -15.11 -14.67 -17.81
N PRO A 23 -15.76 -14.01 -18.79
CA PRO A 23 -15.24 -12.77 -19.34
C PRO A 23 -15.26 -11.62 -18.33
N ILE A 24 -16.26 -11.57 -17.43
CA ILE A 24 -16.38 -10.55 -16.38
C ILE A 24 -15.32 -10.75 -15.30
N CYS A 25 -15.03 -12.00 -14.92
CA CYS A 25 -13.93 -12.32 -14.02
C CYS A 25 -12.56 -11.98 -14.61
N CYS A 26 -12.37 -12.14 -15.92
CA CYS A 26 -11.16 -11.69 -16.60
C CYS A 26 -11.05 -10.16 -16.64
N MET A 27 -12.16 -9.44 -16.79
CA MET A 27 -12.19 -7.97 -16.71
C MET A 27 -11.94 -7.49 -15.28
N LEU A 28 -12.47 -8.19 -14.26
CA LEU A 28 -12.19 -7.90 -12.85
C LEU A 28 -10.73 -8.21 -12.48
N LYS A 29 -10.09 -9.19 -13.12
CA LYS A 29 -8.65 -9.44 -12.98
C LYS A 29 -7.79 -8.35 -13.60
N LEU A 30 -8.28 -7.63 -14.60
CA LEU A 30 -7.62 -6.44 -15.14
C LEU A 30 -7.62 -5.28 -14.13
N ASP A 31 -8.69 -5.13 -13.36
CA ASP A 31 -8.71 -4.20 -12.22
C ASP A 31 -7.73 -4.61 -11.11
N ALA A 32 -7.45 -5.91 -10.97
CA ALA A 32 -6.42 -6.40 -10.05
C ALA A 32 -4.98 -6.05 -10.48
N MET A 33 -4.75 -5.61 -11.71
CA MET A 33 -3.48 -5.05 -12.18
C MET A 33 -3.28 -3.59 -11.76
N LEU A 34 -4.30 -2.91 -11.26
CA LEU A 34 -4.20 -1.60 -10.64
C LEU A 34 -3.49 -1.73 -9.29
N LEU A 35 -3.75 -0.88 -8.36
CA LEU A 35 -3.12 -0.93 -7.04
C LEU A 35 -3.87 -1.86 -6.10
N GLN A 36 -3.17 -2.85 -5.56
CA GLN A 36 -3.64 -3.65 -4.44
C GLN A 36 -2.94 -3.19 -3.16
N ILE A 37 -3.71 -3.02 -2.09
CA ILE A 37 -3.20 -2.62 -0.78
C ILE A 37 -3.69 -3.66 0.23
N GLU A 38 -2.74 -4.31 0.89
CA GLU A 38 -3.01 -5.21 2.00
C GLU A 38 -2.40 -4.64 3.29
N THR A 39 -3.19 -4.63 4.34
CA THR A 39 -2.75 -4.16 5.66
C THR A 39 -2.41 -5.35 6.53
N LYS A 40 -1.19 -5.43 7.00
CA LYS A 40 -0.72 -6.48 7.92
C LYS A 40 -0.14 -5.86 9.18
N ARG A 41 -0.59 -6.35 10.32
CA ARG A 41 -0.01 -5.97 11.60
C ARG A 41 1.11 -6.94 11.95
N LEU A 42 2.36 -6.45 12.01
CA LEU A 42 3.52 -7.28 12.34
C LEU A 42 3.84 -7.29 13.82
N ALA A 43 3.55 -6.19 14.50
CA ALA A 43 3.78 -6.05 15.92
C ALA A 43 2.61 -5.24 16.52
N PRO A 44 2.47 -5.19 17.85
CA PRO A 44 1.36 -4.46 18.48
C PRO A 44 1.24 -3.01 18.05
N ASP A 45 2.35 -2.39 17.66
CA ASP A 45 2.43 -0.99 17.28
C ASP A 45 2.93 -0.75 15.85
N VAL A 46 3.17 -1.79 15.05
CA VAL A 46 3.67 -1.67 13.68
C VAL A 46 2.72 -2.30 12.67
N THR A 47 2.32 -1.50 11.71
CA THR A 47 1.46 -1.91 10.60
C THR A 47 2.22 -1.80 9.28
N VAL A 48 2.14 -2.82 8.46
CA VAL A 48 2.71 -2.84 7.11
C VAL A 48 1.59 -2.71 6.09
N LEU A 49 1.74 -1.79 5.18
CA LEU A 49 0.91 -1.68 3.98
C LEU A 49 1.68 -2.31 2.82
N GLU A 50 1.31 -3.51 2.46
CA GLU A 50 1.84 -4.17 1.27
C GLU A 50 1.09 -3.65 0.04
N MET A 51 1.83 -3.05 -0.86
CA MET A 51 1.28 -2.52 -2.10
C MET A 51 1.85 -3.26 -3.29
N SER A 52 0.99 -3.54 -4.27
CA SER A 52 1.38 -4.19 -5.51
C SER A 52 0.63 -3.58 -6.70
N GLY A 53 1.28 -3.55 -7.86
CA GLY A 53 0.72 -3.02 -9.09
C GLY A 53 1.23 -1.62 -9.41
N LYS A 54 0.33 -0.73 -9.80
CA LYS A 54 0.68 0.63 -10.23
C LYS A 54 0.12 1.67 -9.28
N ILE A 55 0.96 2.61 -8.87
CA ILE A 55 0.54 3.79 -8.11
C ILE A 55 0.52 4.97 -9.09
N ALA A 56 -0.68 5.32 -9.56
CA ALA A 56 -0.89 6.34 -10.55
C ALA A 56 -1.94 7.35 -10.10
N LEU A 57 -2.12 8.40 -10.91
CA LEU A 57 -3.13 9.42 -10.68
C LEU A 57 -4.52 8.81 -10.60
N GLY A 58 -5.30 9.18 -9.61
CA GLY A 58 -6.71 8.83 -9.50
C GLY A 58 -7.09 8.20 -8.18
N ARG A 59 -7.95 7.17 -8.24
CA ARG A 59 -8.53 6.50 -7.07
C ARG A 59 -7.48 5.81 -6.19
N GLU A 60 -6.41 5.34 -6.78
CA GLU A 60 -5.32 4.62 -6.11
C GLU A 60 -4.64 5.51 -5.08
N SER A 61 -4.31 6.74 -5.48
CA SER A 61 -3.70 7.73 -4.59
C SER A 61 -4.59 8.02 -3.38
N GLN A 62 -5.88 8.24 -3.63
CA GLN A 62 -6.87 8.52 -2.58
C GLN A 62 -7.05 7.32 -1.64
N ARG A 63 -6.97 6.10 -2.15
CA ARG A 63 -7.06 4.89 -1.33
C ARG A 63 -5.91 4.81 -0.34
N ILE A 64 -4.69 5.11 -0.77
CA ILE A 64 -3.51 5.12 0.12
C ILE A 64 -3.70 6.14 1.24
N GLU A 65 -4.10 7.36 0.89
CA GLU A 65 -4.35 8.42 1.87
C GLU A 65 -5.44 8.02 2.88
N THR A 66 -6.54 7.45 2.38
CA THR A 66 -7.65 7.00 3.23
C THR A 66 -7.21 5.92 4.20
N VAL A 67 -6.47 4.92 3.73
CA VAL A 67 -5.95 3.83 4.59
C VAL A 67 -5.04 4.38 5.68
N VAL A 68 -4.15 5.30 5.34
CA VAL A 68 -3.24 5.93 6.33
C VAL A 68 -4.03 6.73 7.36
N GLN A 69 -5.03 7.50 6.93
CA GLN A 69 -5.89 8.26 7.85
C GLN A 69 -6.67 7.34 8.79
N ASP A 70 -7.19 6.23 8.28
CA ASP A 70 -7.91 5.24 9.10
C ASP A 70 -6.98 4.60 10.13
N LEU A 71 -5.76 4.27 9.75
CA LEU A 71 -4.76 3.73 10.68
C LEU A 71 -4.40 4.74 11.76
N LEU A 72 -4.26 6.01 11.42
CA LEU A 72 -4.01 7.07 12.39
C LEU A 72 -5.17 7.24 13.36
N ARG A 73 -6.41 7.12 12.90
CA ARG A 73 -7.61 7.12 13.78
C ARG A 73 -7.62 5.96 14.76
N GLN A 74 -7.04 4.82 14.37
CA GLN A 74 -6.87 3.65 15.24
C GLN A 74 -5.64 3.75 16.14
N ASN A 75 -4.97 4.90 16.14
CA ASN A 75 -3.73 5.15 16.87
C ASN A 75 -2.55 4.27 16.43
N GLU A 76 -2.58 3.79 15.20
CA GLU A 76 -1.46 3.11 14.55
C GLU A 76 -0.47 4.16 14.04
N LYS A 77 0.67 4.30 14.69
CA LYS A 77 1.63 5.36 14.41
C LYS A 77 2.89 4.92 13.69
N LYS A 78 3.22 3.64 13.74
CA LYS A 78 4.38 3.10 13.05
C LYS A 78 3.90 2.35 11.80
N ILE A 79 4.11 2.95 10.65
CA ILE A 79 3.61 2.43 9.38
C ILE A 79 4.77 2.21 8.42
N ILE A 80 4.84 1.01 7.87
CA ILE A 80 5.80 0.62 6.84
C ILE A 80 5.05 0.44 5.53
N PHE A 81 5.51 1.11 4.50
CA PHE A 81 5.02 0.89 3.14
C PHE A 81 5.94 -0.10 2.44
N ASP A 82 5.44 -1.27 2.15
CA ASP A 82 6.14 -2.25 1.33
C ASP A 82 5.76 -2.05 -0.13
N ILE A 83 6.68 -1.52 -0.90
CA ILE A 83 6.53 -1.24 -2.33
C ILE A 83 7.36 -2.18 -3.21
N SER A 84 7.82 -3.30 -2.66
CA SER A 84 8.64 -4.26 -3.40
C SER A 84 7.94 -4.86 -4.63
N ARG A 85 6.61 -4.89 -4.62
CA ARG A 85 5.78 -5.39 -5.72
C ARG A 85 5.12 -4.29 -6.56
N VAL A 86 5.49 -3.04 -6.33
CA VAL A 86 5.03 -1.92 -7.14
C VAL A 86 5.87 -1.85 -8.41
N ASP A 87 5.23 -2.01 -9.56
CA ASP A 87 5.89 -2.03 -10.88
C ASP A 87 6.08 -0.64 -11.45
N HIS A 88 5.18 0.27 -11.11
CA HIS A 88 5.17 1.62 -11.65
C HIS A 88 4.64 2.63 -10.63
N MET A 89 5.30 3.78 -10.60
CA MET A 89 4.87 4.93 -9.79
C MET A 89 5.08 6.20 -10.62
N ASP A 90 4.08 7.06 -10.67
CA ASP A 90 4.19 8.36 -11.30
C ASP A 90 4.47 9.47 -10.26
N SER A 91 4.51 10.71 -10.73
CA SER A 91 4.73 11.87 -9.86
C SER A 91 3.66 12.05 -8.78
N THR A 92 2.43 11.62 -9.06
CA THR A 92 1.33 11.63 -8.09
C THR A 92 1.57 10.60 -6.98
N GLY A 93 2.02 9.41 -7.33
CA GLY A 93 2.40 8.37 -6.36
C GLY A 93 3.50 8.85 -5.41
N ILE A 94 4.51 9.53 -5.95
CA ILE A 94 5.56 10.18 -5.15
C ILE A 94 4.98 11.23 -4.21
N GLY A 95 4.09 12.07 -4.71
CA GLY A 95 3.41 13.09 -3.90
C GLY A 95 2.63 12.48 -2.74
N VAL A 96 1.95 11.37 -2.97
CA VAL A 96 1.22 10.64 -1.91
C VAL A 96 2.17 10.07 -0.87
N MET A 97 3.31 9.51 -1.28
CA MET A 97 4.32 9.02 -0.33
C MET A 97 4.84 10.14 0.56
N ALA A 98 5.17 11.30 -0.03
CA ALA A 98 5.61 12.47 0.71
C ALA A 98 4.51 13.01 1.65
N TYR A 99 3.27 13.03 1.19
CA TYR A 99 2.12 13.44 1.99
C TYR A 99 1.92 12.53 3.20
N CYS A 100 1.96 11.23 3.00
CA CYS A 100 1.82 10.26 4.09
C CYS A 100 2.94 10.38 5.11
N PHE A 101 4.17 10.54 4.64
CA PHE A 101 5.34 10.79 5.50
C PHE A 101 5.16 12.05 6.36
N GLY A 102 4.77 13.16 5.74
CA GLY A 102 4.53 14.42 6.44
C GLY A 102 3.39 14.32 7.45
N THR A 103 2.31 13.64 7.08
CA THR A 103 1.14 13.44 7.96
C THR A 103 1.50 12.60 9.18
N LEU A 104 2.21 11.51 8.99
CA LEU A 104 2.68 10.66 10.10
C LEU A 104 3.61 11.40 11.04
N ASN A 105 4.56 12.16 10.51
CA ASN A 105 5.47 12.97 11.32
C ASN A 105 4.72 14.00 12.17
N ARG A 106 3.73 14.67 11.59
CA ARG A 106 2.91 15.66 12.35
C ARG A 106 2.08 15.03 13.46
N CYS A 107 1.67 13.77 13.29
CA CYS A 107 0.94 13.02 14.30
C CYS A 107 1.84 12.32 15.33
N GLY A 108 3.14 12.54 15.28
CA GLY A 108 4.11 11.88 16.17
C GLY A 108 4.35 10.42 15.80
N GLY A 109 4.03 10.02 14.57
CA GLY A 109 4.25 8.67 14.06
C GLY A 109 5.58 8.50 13.36
N GLU A 110 5.85 7.29 12.92
CA GLU A 110 7.04 6.93 12.17
C GLU A 110 6.65 6.24 10.87
N PHE A 111 7.32 6.64 9.80
CA PHE A 111 7.12 6.12 8.46
C PHE A 111 8.40 5.45 7.98
N ARG A 112 8.26 4.33 7.30
CA ARG A 112 9.35 3.68 6.57
C ARG A 112 8.85 3.22 5.21
N LEU A 113 9.71 3.35 4.22
CA LEU A 113 9.44 2.88 2.86
C LEU A 113 10.38 1.71 2.56
N ALA A 114 9.83 0.54 2.38
CA ALA A 114 10.60 -0.69 2.23
C ALA A 114 10.50 -1.27 0.83
N GLY A 115 11.59 -1.81 0.33
CA GLY A 115 11.63 -2.59 -0.89
C GLY A 115 11.60 -1.77 -2.18
N ALA A 116 11.93 -0.49 -2.14
CA ALA A 116 12.07 0.31 -3.35
C ALA A 116 13.15 -0.29 -4.26
N CYS A 117 12.80 -0.60 -5.50
CA CYS A 117 13.73 -1.20 -6.46
C CYS A 117 13.39 -0.76 -7.90
N GLY A 118 14.31 -1.00 -8.83
CA GLY A 118 14.13 -0.77 -10.25
C GLY A 118 13.73 0.67 -10.58
N LYS A 119 12.70 0.82 -11.38
CA LYS A 119 12.20 2.11 -11.85
C LYS A 119 11.68 3.00 -10.73
N VAL A 120 11.08 2.41 -9.71
CA VAL A 120 10.55 3.14 -8.55
C VAL A 120 11.68 3.77 -7.75
N LEU A 121 12.73 3.01 -7.47
CA LEU A 121 13.91 3.52 -6.78
C LEU A 121 14.58 4.63 -7.60
N HIS A 122 14.73 4.42 -8.90
CA HIS A 122 15.30 5.42 -9.80
C HIS A 122 14.50 6.73 -9.77
N LEU A 123 13.17 6.63 -9.79
CA LEU A 123 12.29 7.79 -9.70
C LEU A 123 12.45 8.55 -8.37
N LEU A 124 12.58 7.83 -7.25
CA LEU A 124 12.86 8.42 -5.94
C LEU A 124 14.22 9.14 -5.93
N GLN A 125 15.20 8.57 -6.59
CA GLN A 125 16.55 9.18 -6.69
C GLN A 125 16.57 10.46 -7.51
N ILE A 126 15.95 10.47 -8.69
CA ILE A 126 15.90 11.69 -9.53
C ILE A 126 15.06 12.80 -8.91
N THR A 127 14.10 12.49 -8.10
CA THR A 127 13.30 13.49 -7.36
C THR A 127 13.91 13.87 -6.02
N HIS A 128 15.06 13.29 -5.66
CA HIS A 128 15.75 13.46 -4.38
C HIS A 128 14.95 13.11 -3.14
N LEU A 129 13.86 12.34 -3.32
CA LEU A 129 13.05 11.86 -2.20
C LEU A 129 13.70 10.69 -1.45
N ASP A 130 14.66 10.02 -2.06
CA ASP A 130 15.50 9.02 -1.40
C ASP A 130 16.26 9.60 -0.20
N LYS A 131 16.50 10.90 -0.20
CA LYS A 131 17.17 11.62 0.91
C LYS A 131 16.20 12.13 1.96
N VAL A 132 14.93 12.28 1.62
CA VAL A 132 13.88 12.80 2.51
C VAL A 132 13.11 11.67 3.15
N LEU A 133 12.71 10.68 2.36
CA LEU A 133 11.96 9.53 2.86
C LEU A 133 12.91 8.50 3.47
N PRO A 134 12.56 7.94 4.64
CA PRO A 134 13.38 6.91 5.25
C PRO A 134 13.20 5.57 4.51
N LEU A 135 14.14 5.27 3.63
CA LEU A 135 14.15 4.05 2.82
C LEU A 135 14.79 2.90 3.59
N SER A 136 14.24 1.71 3.42
CA SER A 136 14.81 0.46 3.91
C SER A 136 14.84 -0.57 2.78
N ALA A 137 15.82 -1.44 2.77
CA ALA A 137 15.95 -2.46 1.74
C ALA A 137 14.84 -3.52 1.82
N SER A 138 14.32 -3.77 3.02
CA SER A 138 13.27 -4.75 3.27
C SER A 138 12.39 -4.35 4.44
N VAL A 139 11.23 -5.01 4.55
CA VAL A 139 10.33 -4.85 5.70
C VAL A 139 11.02 -5.23 7.01
N ALA A 140 11.85 -6.29 7.00
CA ALA A 140 12.59 -6.70 8.18
C ALA A 140 13.56 -5.62 8.66
N GLU A 141 14.27 -4.96 7.75
CA GLU A 141 15.15 -3.83 8.07
C GLU A 141 14.36 -2.63 8.59
N ALA A 142 13.23 -2.32 7.96
CA ALA A 142 12.35 -1.26 8.41
C ALA A 142 11.84 -1.50 9.83
N CYS A 143 11.45 -2.72 10.16
CA CYS A 143 11.04 -3.10 11.51
C CYS A 143 12.17 -2.91 12.53
N ARG A 144 13.38 -3.33 12.19
CA ARG A 144 14.55 -3.13 13.05
C ARG A 144 14.84 -1.66 13.31
N SER A 145 14.71 -0.82 12.27
CA SER A 145 14.91 0.63 12.41
C SER A 145 13.86 1.30 13.28
N LEU A 146 12.68 0.70 13.41
CA LEU A 146 11.62 1.15 14.30
C LEU A 146 11.74 0.61 15.74
N GLY A 147 12.81 -0.13 16.04
CA GLY A 147 13.04 -0.72 17.36
C GLY A 147 12.20 -1.97 17.65
N VAL A 148 11.57 -2.54 16.63
CA VAL A 148 10.80 -3.78 16.79
C VAL A 148 11.73 -4.96 16.57
N LYS A 149 11.82 -5.82 17.57
CA LYS A 149 12.47 -7.11 17.40
C LYS A 149 11.59 -7.96 16.49
N SER A 150 12.09 -8.29 15.31
CA SER A 150 11.41 -9.24 14.45
C SER A 150 11.25 -10.56 15.20
N ALA A 151 10.03 -10.96 15.45
CA ALA A 151 9.74 -12.28 15.99
C ALA A 151 10.01 -13.32 14.91
N GLY A 152 11.09 -14.04 15.05
CA GLY A 152 11.45 -15.15 14.20
C GLY A 152 12.39 -14.83 13.09
#